data_ab69eb4383258561c8b40ef35f528236
#
_entry.id   ab69eb4383258561c8b40ef35f528236
#
_cell.length_a   1.000
_cell.length_b   1.000
_cell.length_c   1.000
_cell.angle_alpha   90.00
_cell.angle_beta   90.00
_cell.angle_gamma   90.00
#
_symmetry.space_group_name_H-M   'P 1'
#
loop_
_entity.id
_entity.type
_entity.pdbx_description
1 polymer ?
#
loop_
_entity_poly.entity_id
_entity_poly.type
_entity_poly.pdbx_seq_one_letter_code
_entity_poly.pdbx_strand_id
1 'polypeptide(L)'
;MTQWQTLYTGVSRAAWGYFFLYFDIRLGQLNILPEFGAYLLFLSAIHFLEGQRRDLALLRPLGWLLAAWSGLGWAAELFGATLDFPVVGIVIGAVQMYFHFQMMTDFAALAQCYQGADQTLDRRLLRCRTLQTLLLTATTILFYLQERLPEVWAAVMVVLAVVYIVAGICLMAALFALRRCCRDPPPEPYTPTWS
;
A
#
# COMPACT_ATOMS: atom_id res chain seq x y z
N MET A 1 17.39 2.35 19.28
CA MET A 1 16.66 1.24 18.66
C MET A 1 17.64 0.40 17.87
N THR A 2 17.58 -0.91 17.98
CA THR A 2 18.40 -1.79 17.13
C THR A 2 17.89 -1.74 15.69
N GLN A 3 18.74 -2.01 14.71
CA GLN A 3 18.38 -2.03 13.29
C GLN A 3 17.15 -2.89 13.00
N TRP A 4 17.03 -4.03 13.68
CA TRP A 4 15.90 -4.97 13.58
C TRP A 4 14.59 -4.38 14.10
N GLN A 5 14.64 -3.66 15.23
CA GLN A 5 13.45 -2.99 15.77
C GLN A 5 12.93 -1.92 14.84
N THR A 6 13.83 -1.17 14.20
CA THR A 6 13.49 -0.13 13.23
C THR A 6 12.82 -0.74 12.01
N LEU A 7 13.40 -1.83 11.46
CA LEU A 7 12.86 -2.56 10.32
C LEU A 7 11.48 -3.17 10.62
N TYR A 8 11.36 -3.87 11.73
CA TYR A 8 10.08 -4.45 12.20
C TYR A 8 9.00 -3.39 12.35
N THR A 9 9.34 -2.26 12.96
CA THR A 9 8.38 -1.15 13.18
C THR A 9 7.95 -0.52 11.85
N GLY A 10 8.89 -0.29 10.93
CA GLY A 10 8.59 0.25 9.61
C GLY A 10 7.66 -0.64 8.80
N VAL A 11 7.99 -1.94 8.67
CA VAL A 11 7.16 -2.91 7.96
C VAL A 11 5.79 -3.08 8.64
N SER A 12 5.75 -3.09 9.98
CA SER A 12 4.49 -3.16 10.72
C SER A 12 3.57 -1.97 10.43
N ARG A 13 4.10 -0.74 10.41
CA ARG A 13 3.32 0.48 10.10
C ARG A 13 2.81 0.46 8.67
N ALA A 14 3.63 0.00 7.72
CA ALA A 14 3.18 -0.15 6.35
C ALA A 14 2.04 -1.18 6.23
N ALA A 15 2.15 -2.34 6.89
CA ALA A 15 1.11 -3.36 6.88
C ALA A 15 -0.22 -2.82 7.45
N TRP A 16 -0.17 -2.05 8.54
CA TRP A 16 -1.34 -1.37 9.09
C TRP A 16 -1.85 -0.25 8.17
N GLY A 17 -0.97 0.49 7.49
CA GLY A 17 -1.36 1.48 6.48
C GLY A 17 -2.20 0.85 5.36
N TYR A 18 -1.77 -0.30 4.85
CA TYR A 18 -2.55 -1.06 3.86
C TYR A 18 -3.86 -1.60 4.43
N PHE A 19 -3.88 -2.01 5.69
CA PHE A 19 -5.12 -2.38 6.35
C PHE A 19 -6.13 -1.22 6.34
N PHE A 20 -5.70 -0.02 6.76
CA PHE A 20 -6.56 1.17 6.76
C PHE A 20 -7.00 1.58 5.35
N LEU A 21 -6.17 1.36 4.33
CA LEU A 21 -6.51 1.68 2.95
C LEU A 21 -7.55 0.73 2.34
N TYR A 22 -7.51 -0.57 2.70
CA TYR A 22 -8.42 -1.57 2.14
C TYR A 22 -9.71 -1.75 2.92
N PHE A 23 -9.69 -1.46 4.21
CA PHE A 23 -10.87 -1.56 5.07
C PHE A 23 -11.45 -0.17 5.32
N ASP A 24 -12.33 0.24 4.41
CA ASP A 24 -13.15 1.45 4.55
C ASP A 24 -14.34 1.12 5.46
N ILE A 25 -14.27 1.56 6.72
CA ILE A 25 -15.37 1.39 7.68
C ILE A 25 -16.16 2.69 7.75
N ARG A 26 -17.32 2.70 7.12
CA ARG A 26 -18.25 3.83 7.15
C ARG A 26 -19.35 3.61 8.17
N LEU A 27 -19.54 4.56 9.08
CA LEU A 27 -20.72 4.67 9.94
C LEU A 27 -21.58 5.85 9.46
N GLY A 28 -22.60 5.54 8.68
CA GLY A 28 -23.44 6.57 8.04
C GLY A 28 -22.69 7.31 6.95
N GLN A 29 -22.59 8.63 7.08
CA GLN A 29 -21.84 9.49 6.15
C GLN A 29 -20.37 9.68 6.55
N LEU A 30 -19.98 9.23 7.74
CA LEU A 30 -18.62 9.40 8.27
C LEU A 30 -17.75 8.17 7.97
N ASN A 31 -16.64 8.40 7.29
CA ASN A 31 -15.56 7.44 7.19
C ASN A 31 -14.76 7.46 8.50
N ILE A 32 -14.86 6.37 9.31
CA ILE A 32 -14.17 6.26 10.61
C ILE A 32 -12.68 6.00 10.41
N LEU A 33 -12.31 5.34 9.33
CA LEU A 33 -10.94 5.05 8.97
C LEU A 33 -10.55 5.93 7.77
N PRO A 34 -10.25 7.23 8.00
CA PRO A 34 -9.96 8.13 6.90
C PRO A 34 -8.69 7.69 6.17
N GLU A 35 -8.73 7.71 4.85
CA GLU A 35 -7.64 7.32 3.96
C GLU A 35 -6.33 8.08 4.25
N PHE A 36 -6.41 9.35 4.69
CA PHE A 36 -5.23 10.10 5.08
C PHE A 36 -4.46 9.47 6.25
N GLY A 37 -5.15 8.75 7.15
CA GLY A 37 -4.52 7.99 8.23
C GLY A 37 -3.62 6.88 7.71
N ALA A 38 -4.01 6.21 6.62
CA ALA A 38 -3.16 5.24 5.95
C ALA A 38 -1.88 5.89 5.42
N TYR A 39 -1.97 7.05 4.77
CA TYR A 39 -0.79 7.78 4.27
C TYR A 39 0.13 8.27 5.39
N LEU A 40 -0.39 8.67 6.54
CA LEU A 40 0.43 9.00 7.71
C LEU A 40 1.19 7.78 8.23
N LEU A 41 0.57 6.60 8.23
CA LEU A 41 1.25 5.34 8.56
C LEU A 41 2.33 4.99 7.54
N PHE A 42 2.09 5.20 6.23
CA PHE A 42 3.10 5.01 5.20
C PHE A 42 4.27 5.99 5.35
N LEU A 43 4.02 7.26 5.59
CA LEU A 43 5.06 8.25 5.86
C LEU A 43 5.92 7.88 7.08
N SER A 44 5.25 7.39 8.12
CA SER A 44 5.94 6.87 9.29
C SER A 44 6.77 5.61 8.97
N ALA A 45 6.23 4.68 8.16
CA ALA A 45 6.97 3.50 7.70
C ALA A 45 8.21 3.91 6.90
N ILE A 46 8.07 4.83 5.95
CA ILE A 46 9.17 5.39 5.15
C ILE A 46 10.26 5.96 6.06
N HIS A 47 9.89 6.74 7.08
CA HIS A 47 10.85 7.32 8.02
C HIS A 47 11.71 6.26 8.73
N PHE A 48 11.13 5.11 9.10
CA PHE A 48 11.88 4.02 9.73
C PHE A 48 12.72 3.22 8.74
N LEU A 49 12.29 3.13 7.47
CA LEU A 49 12.89 2.27 6.46
C LEU A 49 13.90 2.98 5.54
N GLU A 50 13.90 4.32 5.50
CA GLU A 50 14.77 5.10 4.61
C GLU A 50 16.27 4.86 4.84
N GLY A 51 16.67 4.50 6.07
CA GLY A 51 18.04 4.10 6.39
C GLY A 51 18.46 2.78 5.73
N GLN A 52 17.50 1.94 5.34
CA GLN A 52 17.73 0.66 4.66
C GLN A 52 17.63 0.79 3.13
N ARG A 53 16.76 1.70 2.67
CA ARG A 53 16.49 1.93 1.24
C ARG A 53 16.29 3.41 0.99
N ARG A 54 17.26 4.04 0.31
CA ARG A 54 17.19 5.47 -0.04
C ARG A 54 16.04 5.81 -0.98
N ASP A 55 15.63 4.86 -1.82
CA ASP A 55 14.53 5.04 -2.78
C ASP A 55 13.20 5.34 -2.08
N LEU A 56 12.98 4.77 -0.88
CA LEU A 56 11.80 5.07 -0.06
C LEU A 56 11.71 6.56 0.34
N ALA A 57 12.83 7.24 0.53
CA ALA A 57 12.82 8.65 0.88
C ALA A 57 12.19 9.52 -0.23
N LEU A 58 12.32 9.10 -1.50
CA LEU A 58 11.71 9.79 -2.65
C LEU A 58 10.18 9.75 -2.63
N LEU A 59 9.58 8.78 -1.92
CA LEU A 59 8.13 8.68 -1.77
C LEU A 59 7.55 9.65 -0.73
N ARG A 60 8.37 10.28 0.11
CA ARG A 60 7.90 11.22 1.13
C ARG A 60 7.06 12.36 0.58
N PRO A 61 7.52 13.14 -0.43
CA PRO A 61 6.72 14.24 -0.95
C PRO A 61 5.40 13.76 -1.54
N LEU A 62 5.38 12.60 -2.19
CA LEU A 62 4.16 12.01 -2.74
C LEU A 62 3.22 11.55 -1.63
N GLY A 63 3.74 10.93 -0.58
CA GLY A 63 2.97 10.53 0.59
C GLY A 63 2.31 11.72 1.30
N TRP A 64 3.02 12.85 1.44
CA TRP A 64 2.45 14.08 1.99
C TRP A 64 1.38 14.68 1.09
N LEU A 65 1.60 14.68 -0.24
CA LEU A 65 0.60 15.13 -1.21
C LEU A 65 -0.70 14.32 -1.09
N LEU A 66 -0.57 12.97 -1.04
CA LEU A 66 -1.71 12.07 -0.92
C LEU A 66 -2.41 12.21 0.44
N ALA A 67 -1.66 12.35 1.54
CA ALA A 67 -2.22 12.60 2.86
C ALA A 67 -2.98 13.93 2.93
N ALA A 68 -2.44 14.99 2.34
CA ALA A 68 -3.10 16.29 2.30
C ALA A 68 -4.37 16.25 1.44
N TRP A 69 -4.32 15.63 0.26
CA TRP A 69 -5.48 15.51 -0.62
C TRP A 69 -6.60 14.70 0.01
N SER A 70 -6.30 13.50 0.52
CA SER A 70 -7.31 12.66 1.18
C SER A 70 -7.83 13.29 2.47
N GLY A 71 -6.99 14.02 3.21
CA GLY A 71 -7.41 14.78 4.38
C GLY A 71 -8.36 15.94 4.06
N LEU A 72 -8.10 16.66 2.96
CA LEU A 72 -9.00 17.71 2.46
C LEU A 72 -10.33 17.12 2.01
N GLY A 73 -10.32 15.98 1.28
CA GLY A 73 -11.54 15.27 0.88
C GLY A 73 -12.38 14.87 2.08
N TRP A 74 -11.75 14.24 3.08
CA TRP A 74 -12.41 13.85 4.32
C TRP A 74 -12.98 15.05 5.09
N ALA A 75 -12.24 16.15 5.18
CA ALA A 75 -12.72 17.37 5.81
C ALA A 75 -13.92 17.97 5.03
N ALA A 76 -13.88 18.00 3.71
CA ALA A 76 -14.98 18.46 2.90
C ALA A 76 -16.26 17.64 3.12
N GLU A 77 -16.14 16.30 3.16
CA GLU A 77 -17.26 15.40 3.47
C GLU A 77 -17.90 15.69 4.83
N LEU A 78 -17.10 16.04 5.87
CA LEU A 78 -17.60 16.44 7.19
C LEU A 78 -18.51 17.66 7.13
N PHE A 79 -18.24 18.60 6.22
CA PHE A 79 -19.04 19.81 6.01
C PHE A 79 -20.11 19.64 4.93
N GLY A 80 -20.34 18.42 4.44
CA GLY A 80 -21.31 18.13 3.38
C GLY A 80 -20.92 18.69 2.01
N ALA A 81 -19.63 19.03 1.82
CA ALA A 81 -19.08 19.48 0.55
C ALA A 81 -18.39 18.33 -0.17
N THR A 82 -18.40 18.36 -1.51
CA THR A 82 -17.66 17.41 -2.35
C THR A 82 -16.58 18.17 -3.12
N LEU A 83 -15.37 17.63 -3.13
CA LEU A 83 -14.28 18.13 -3.95
C LEU A 83 -14.36 17.44 -5.31
N ASP A 84 -15.06 18.05 -6.26
CA ASP A 84 -15.19 17.50 -7.62
C ASP A 84 -14.29 18.28 -8.59
N PHE A 85 -13.04 17.83 -8.69
CA PHE A 85 -12.05 18.34 -9.64
C PHE A 85 -11.52 17.17 -10.51
N PRO A 86 -12.20 16.82 -11.62
CA PRO A 86 -11.89 15.62 -12.41
C PRO A 86 -10.41 15.53 -12.84
N VAL A 87 -9.83 16.63 -13.31
CA VAL A 87 -8.43 16.68 -13.76
C VAL A 87 -7.46 16.43 -12.59
N VAL A 88 -7.74 17.04 -11.43
CA VAL A 88 -6.92 16.84 -10.23
C VAL A 88 -7.03 15.40 -9.75
N GLY A 89 -8.25 14.82 -9.78
CA GLY A 89 -8.51 13.42 -9.44
C GLY A 89 -7.67 12.45 -10.28
N ILE A 90 -7.56 12.68 -11.58
CA ILE A 90 -6.71 11.87 -12.48
C ILE A 90 -5.23 11.95 -12.07
N VAL A 91 -4.73 13.16 -11.84
CA VAL A 91 -3.33 13.38 -11.43
C VAL A 91 -3.05 12.71 -10.10
N ILE A 92 -3.93 12.90 -9.12
CA ILE A 92 -3.80 12.26 -7.79
C ILE A 92 -3.86 10.73 -7.91
N GLY A 93 -4.76 10.18 -8.73
CA GLY A 93 -4.84 8.74 -9.01
C GLY A 93 -3.54 8.19 -9.62
N ALA A 94 -2.92 8.92 -10.55
CA ALA A 94 -1.63 8.54 -11.12
C ALA A 94 -0.50 8.58 -10.07
N VAL A 95 -0.48 9.60 -9.22
CA VAL A 95 0.48 9.71 -8.09
C VAL A 95 0.28 8.57 -7.10
N GLN A 96 -0.96 8.24 -6.75
CA GLN A 96 -1.31 7.14 -5.86
C GLN A 96 -0.84 5.80 -6.43
N MET A 97 -1.10 5.54 -7.72
CA MET A 97 -0.66 4.33 -8.39
C MET A 97 0.87 4.21 -8.37
N TYR A 98 1.59 5.28 -8.70
CA TYR A 98 3.05 5.29 -8.66
C TYR A 98 3.59 5.07 -7.23
N PHE A 99 3.01 5.74 -6.24
CA PHE A 99 3.38 5.61 -4.83
C PHE A 99 3.29 4.16 -4.36
N HIS A 100 2.15 3.50 -4.60
CA HIS A 100 1.96 2.11 -4.21
C HIS A 100 2.84 1.15 -5.01
N PHE A 101 3.00 1.39 -6.31
CA PHE A 101 3.87 0.58 -7.16
C PHE A 101 5.32 0.59 -6.65
N GLN A 102 5.87 1.78 -6.38
CA GLN A 102 7.24 1.92 -5.90
C GLN A 102 7.40 1.35 -4.49
N MET A 103 6.47 1.65 -3.60
CA MET A 103 6.50 1.14 -2.22
C MET A 103 6.51 -0.39 -2.16
N MET A 104 5.70 -1.06 -3.00
CA MET A 104 5.69 -2.52 -3.11
C MET A 104 6.99 -3.08 -3.70
N THR A 105 7.60 -2.37 -4.65
CA THR A 105 8.90 -2.73 -5.22
C THR A 105 9.99 -2.72 -4.14
N ASP A 106 9.99 -1.69 -3.29
CA ASP A 106 10.95 -1.57 -2.21
C ASP A 106 10.74 -2.63 -1.11
N PHE A 107 9.48 -2.97 -0.79
CA PHE A 107 9.19 -4.08 0.11
C PHE A 107 9.60 -5.44 -0.47
N ALA A 108 9.45 -5.66 -1.77
CA ALA A 108 9.92 -6.89 -2.40
C ALA A 108 11.45 -6.99 -2.33
N ALA A 109 12.14 -5.88 -2.54
CA ALA A 109 13.59 -5.83 -2.40
C ALA A 109 14.06 -6.02 -0.94
N LEU A 110 13.31 -5.49 0.04
CA LEU A 110 13.56 -5.80 1.46
C LEU A 110 13.32 -7.28 1.74
N ALA A 111 12.26 -7.87 1.18
CA ALA A 111 12.00 -9.30 1.33
C ALA A 111 13.16 -10.16 0.83
N GLN A 112 13.77 -9.82 -0.31
CA GLN A 112 14.95 -10.53 -0.82
C GLN A 112 16.13 -10.54 0.17
N CYS A 113 16.30 -9.47 0.93
CA CYS A 113 17.40 -9.36 1.90
C CYS A 113 17.15 -10.15 3.19
N TYR A 114 15.87 -10.29 3.60
CA TYR A 114 15.50 -10.79 4.93
C TYR A 114 14.69 -12.08 4.92
N GLN A 115 14.23 -12.56 3.76
CA GLN A 115 13.59 -13.87 3.65
C GLN A 115 14.62 -15.00 3.70
N GLY A 116 14.24 -16.15 4.27
CA GLY A 116 15.06 -17.36 4.23
C GLY A 116 15.19 -17.92 2.81
N ALA A 117 16.14 -18.82 2.59
CA ALA A 117 16.47 -19.37 1.27
C ALA A 117 15.29 -20.03 0.53
N ASP A 118 14.33 -20.60 1.26
CA ASP A 118 13.17 -21.31 0.70
C ASP A 118 11.91 -20.45 0.59
N GLN A 119 11.99 -19.16 0.91
CA GLN A 119 10.84 -18.26 0.88
C GLN A 119 10.77 -17.50 -0.45
N THR A 120 9.57 -17.42 -1.01
CA THR A 120 9.27 -16.70 -2.26
C THR A 120 8.47 -15.43 -2.02
N LEU A 121 8.72 -14.76 -0.88
CA LEU A 121 7.93 -13.62 -0.43
C LEU A 121 8.11 -12.41 -1.33
N ASP A 122 9.33 -12.18 -1.83
CA ASP A 122 9.65 -11.16 -2.83
C ASP A 122 8.78 -11.30 -4.08
N ARG A 123 8.68 -12.52 -4.64
CA ARG A 123 7.86 -12.81 -5.82
C ARG A 123 6.37 -12.64 -5.54
N ARG A 124 5.92 -12.98 -4.32
CA ARG A 124 4.53 -12.73 -3.89
C ARG A 124 4.22 -11.24 -3.88
N LEU A 125 5.07 -10.42 -3.29
CA LEU A 125 4.91 -8.96 -3.25
C LEU A 125 4.90 -8.35 -4.66
N LEU A 126 5.79 -8.80 -5.56
CA LEU A 126 5.82 -8.34 -6.95
C LEU A 126 4.54 -8.74 -7.72
N ARG A 127 4.01 -9.95 -7.49
CA ARG A 127 2.73 -10.37 -8.09
C ARG A 127 1.57 -9.53 -7.57
N CYS A 128 1.50 -9.29 -6.25
CA CYS A 128 0.48 -8.41 -5.65
C CYS A 128 0.58 -6.99 -6.24
N ARG A 129 1.80 -6.43 -6.37
CA ARG A 129 2.04 -5.15 -7.02
C ARG A 129 1.43 -5.10 -8.42
N THR A 130 1.81 -6.06 -9.27
CA THR A 130 1.35 -6.11 -10.66
C THR A 130 -0.17 -6.25 -10.74
N LEU A 131 -0.74 -7.15 -9.95
CA LEU A 131 -2.20 -7.35 -9.90
C LEU A 131 -2.93 -6.08 -9.49
N GLN A 132 -2.46 -5.39 -8.46
CA GLN A 132 -3.08 -4.13 -8.00
C GLN A 132 -2.97 -3.02 -9.03
N THR A 133 -1.80 -2.86 -9.65
CA THR A 133 -1.62 -1.87 -10.72
C THR A 133 -2.58 -2.13 -11.89
N LEU A 134 -2.72 -3.39 -12.29
CA LEU A 134 -3.67 -3.78 -13.36
C LEU A 134 -5.12 -3.52 -12.95
N LEU A 135 -5.50 -3.85 -11.71
CA LEU A 135 -6.85 -3.62 -11.19
C LEU A 135 -7.18 -2.13 -11.13
N LEU A 136 -6.29 -1.31 -10.58
CA LEU A 136 -6.48 0.15 -10.52
C LEU A 136 -6.60 0.74 -11.92
N THR A 137 -5.73 0.34 -12.85
CA THR A 137 -5.77 0.80 -14.24
C THR A 137 -7.08 0.40 -14.91
N ALA A 138 -7.49 -0.88 -14.76
CA ALA A 138 -8.75 -1.38 -15.32
C ALA A 138 -9.96 -0.65 -14.74
N THR A 139 -10.01 -0.45 -13.43
CA THR A 139 -11.08 0.27 -12.75
C THR A 139 -11.18 1.72 -13.24
N THR A 140 -10.02 2.40 -13.38
CA THR A 140 -9.98 3.77 -13.89
C THR A 140 -10.50 3.85 -15.33
N ILE A 141 -10.05 2.97 -16.22
CA ILE A 141 -10.50 2.94 -17.62
C ILE A 141 -12.01 2.66 -17.68
N LEU A 142 -12.47 1.66 -16.94
CA LEU A 142 -13.88 1.29 -16.91
C LEU A 142 -14.76 2.43 -16.36
N PHE A 143 -14.29 3.16 -15.36
CA PHE A 143 -14.99 4.31 -14.81
C PHE A 143 -15.28 5.38 -15.89
N TYR A 144 -14.35 5.62 -16.80
CA TYR A 144 -14.59 6.53 -17.93
C TYR A 144 -15.46 5.94 -19.04
N LEU A 145 -15.63 4.62 -19.10
CA LEU A 145 -16.48 3.93 -20.08
C LEU A 145 -17.88 3.61 -19.54
N GLN A 146 -18.19 3.95 -18.29
CA GLN A 146 -19.48 3.60 -17.65
C GLN A 146 -20.71 4.05 -18.44
N GLU A 147 -20.67 5.22 -19.06
CA GLU A 147 -21.79 5.75 -19.85
C GLU A 147 -22.08 4.94 -21.13
N ARG A 148 -21.07 4.20 -21.62
CA ARG A 148 -21.18 3.38 -22.85
C ARG A 148 -21.57 1.93 -22.59
N LEU A 149 -21.52 1.47 -21.33
CA LEU A 149 -21.73 0.08 -20.95
C LEU A 149 -22.73 -0.06 -19.78
N PRO A 150 -23.93 0.55 -19.84
CA PRO A 150 -24.80 0.67 -18.66
C PRO A 150 -25.33 -0.67 -18.14
N GLU A 151 -25.61 -1.66 -19.01
CA GLU A 151 -26.24 -2.92 -18.61
C GLU A 151 -25.28 -3.89 -17.90
N VAL A 152 -24.01 -3.88 -18.29
CA VAL A 152 -23.00 -4.82 -17.78
C VAL A 152 -22.17 -4.18 -16.66
N TRP A 153 -22.22 -2.86 -16.52
CA TRP A 153 -21.39 -2.06 -15.64
C TRP A 153 -21.44 -2.54 -14.18
N ALA A 154 -22.63 -2.68 -13.62
CA ALA A 154 -22.78 -3.05 -12.21
C ALA A 154 -22.17 -4.42 -11.91
N ALA A 155 -22.36 -5.41 -12.77
CA ALA A 155 -21.82 -6.76 -12.58
C ALA A 155 -20.29 -6.75 -12.68
N VAL A 156 -19.72 -6.04 -13.64
CA VAL A 156 -18.26 -5.91 -13.81
C VAL A 156 -17.64 -5.22 -12.59
N MET A 157 -18.23 -4.15 -12.10
CA MET A 157 -17.71 -3.43 -10.92
C MET A 157 -17.75 -4.29 -9.66
N VAL A 158 -18.80 -5.09 -9.46
CA VAL A 158 -18.87 -6.04 -8.32
C VAL A 158 -17.75 -7.07 -8.41
N VAL A 159 -17.51 -7.67 -9.58
CA VAL A 159 -16.43 -8.63 -9.77
C VAL A 159 -15.07 -8.00 -9.49
N LEU A 160 -14.82 -6.80 -10.04
CA LEU A 160 -13.57 -6.07 -9.81
C LEU A 160 -13.37 -5.72 -8.32
N ALA A 161 -14.43 -5.30 -7.62
CA ALA A 161 -14.38 -5.01 -6.20
C ALA A 161 -14.01 -6.25 -5.37
N VAL A 162 -14.60 -7.41 -5.68
CA VAL A 162 -14.27 -8.67 -5.01
C VAL A 162 -12.81 -9.04 -5.26
N VAL A 163 -12.34 -8.97 -6.52
CA VAL A 163 -10.94 -9.28 -6.86
C VAL A 163 -9.98 -8.31 -6.16
N TYR A 164 -10.34 -7.03 -6.08
CA TYR A 164 -9.56 -6.00 -5.39
C TYR A 164 -9.42 -6.29 -3.89
N ILE A 165 -10.51 -6.66 -3.22
CA ILE A 165 -10.50 -7.05 -1.79
C ILE A 165 -9.61 -8.29 -1.57
N VAL A 166 -9.77 -9.32 -2.40
CA VAL A 166 -8.94 -10.54 -2.31
C VAL A 166 -7.45 -10.21 -2.52
N ALA A 167 -7.13 -9.38 -3.51
CA ALA A 167 -5.76 -8.94 -3.76
C ALA A 167 -5.20 -8.15 -2.56
N GLY A 168 -6.01 -7.30 -1.93
CA GLY A 168 -5.66 -6.56 -0.71
C GLY A 168 -5.36 -7.49 0.47
N ILE A 169 -6.19 -8.50 0.69
CA ILE A 169 -5.96 -9.51 1.74
C ILE A 169 -4.67 -10.29 1.48
N CYS A 170 -4.42 -10.70 0.23
CA CYS A 170 -3.18 -11.39 -0.15
C CYS A 170 -1.95 -10.52 0.10
N LEU A 171 -2.03 -9.22 -0.22
CA LEU A 171 -0.95 -8.28 0.04
C LEU A 171 -0.70 -8.11 1.54
N MET A 172 -1.74 -7.92 2.33
CA MET A 172 -1.60 -7.82 3.79
C MET A 172 -0.97 -9.07 4.38
N ALA A 173 -1.40 -10.27 3.94
CA ALA A 173 -0.80 -11.52 4.36
C ALA A 173 0.70 -11.58 4.03
N ALA A 174 1.12 -11.09 2.85
CA ALA A 174 2.52 -11.02 2.44
C ALA A 174 3.31 -10.01 3.30
N LEU A 175 2.75 -8.84 3.61
CA LEU A 175 3.40 -7.84 4.47
C LEU A 175 3.52 -8.31 5.93
N PHE A 176 2.50 -8.99 6.47
CA PHE A 176 2.60 -9.59 7.80
C PHE A 176 3.60 -10.76 7.83
N ALA A 177 3.77 -11.50 6.73
CA ALA A 177 4.82 -12.51 6.60
C ALA A 177 6.20 -11.84 6.59
N LEU A 178 6.38 -10.76 5.81
CA LEU A 178 7.62 -9.97 5.81
C LEU A 178 7.95 -9.42 7.21
N ARG A 179 6.95 -8.90 7.92
CA ARG A 179 7.10 -8.45 9.30
C ARG A 179 7.63 -9.55 10.22
N ARG A 180 7.19 -10.82 10.04
CA ARG A 180 7.69 -11.95 10.83
C ARG A 180 9.16 -12.24 10.51
N CYS A 181 9.56 -12.19 9.23
CA CYS A 181 10.96 -12.35 8.85
C CYS A 181 11.87 -11.26 9.45
N CYS A 182 11.33 -10.05 9.65
CA CYS A 182 12.07 -8.94 10.26
C CYS A 182 12.09 -8.97 11.80
N ARG A 183 11.41 -9.92 12.44
CA ARG A 183 11.35 -9.99 13.91
C ARG A 183 12.58 -10.65 14.50
N ASP A 184 13.03 -11.72 13.86
CA ASP A 184 14.15 -12.53 14.35
C ASP A 184 15.39 -12.24 13.47
N PRO A 185 16.54 -11.92 14.07
CA PRO A 185 17.76 -11.75 13.28
C PRO A 185 18.03 -13.05 12.51
N PRO A 186 18.52 -12.97 11.25
CA PRO A 186 18.95 -14.16 10.55
C PRO A 186 19.98 -14.90 11.42
N PRO A 187 19.97 -16.25 11.43
CA PRO A 187 21.00 -17.01 12.09
C PRO A 187 22.36 -16.49 11.58
N GLU A 188 23.26 -16.19 12.52
CA GLU A 188 24.60 -15.71 12.15
C GLU A 188 25.17 -16.66 11.09
N PRO A 189 25.78 -16.12 10.01
CA PRO A 189 26.42 -16.96 9.03
C PRO A 189 27.43 -17.84 9.79
N TYR A 190 27.26 -19.16 9.67
CA TYR A 190 28.11 -20.14 10.29
C TYR A 190 29.56 -19.84 9.90
N THR A 191 30.30 -19.18 10.78
CA THR A 191 31.74 -19.04 10.64
C THR A 191 32.34 -20.34 11.13
N PRO A 192 32.84 -21.21 10.23
CA PRO A 192 33.52 -22.43 10.68
C PRO A 192 34.75 -22.02 11.51
N THR A 193 34.72 -22.33 12.80
CA THR A 193 35.88 -22.21 13.67
C THR A 193 36.86 -23.28 13.25
N TRP A 194 37.78 -22.94 12.35
CA TRP A 194 38.96 -23.76 12.08
C TRP A 194 39.93 -23.61 13.27
N SER A 195 39.84 -24.54 14.17
CA SER A 195 40.89 -24.79 15.19
C SER A 195 41.97 -25.71 14.64
#